data_ac5e30ead26ba731c2f0e452def3bf81
#
_entry.id   ac5e30ead26ba731c2f0e452def3bf81
#
_cell.length_a   1.000
_cell.length_b   1.000
_cell.length_c   1.000
_cell.angle_alpha   90.00
_cell.angle_beta   90.00
_cell.angle_gamma   90.00
#
_symmetry.space_group_name_H-M   'P 1'
#
loop_
_entity.id
_entity.type
_entity.pdbx_description
1 polymer ?
#
loop_
_entity_poly.entity_id
_entity_poly.type
_entity_poly.pdbx_seq_one_letter_code
_entity_poly.pdbx_strand_id
1 'polypeptide(L)'
;SMMAINEFAKELTSVPVYLEQAAELIHRGHKKLNKDAVVVTLSKSGDTKESVAIAEWCKAQGIRVVAITRHADSPLAAAASWHIPMCHKNGVEYEYMLLYWLFFRVIFRHGEFADYARFASQLELLPENLLQAKRQFDPRADSIAAQYHDCDYMMWIGGAEMWGEVYLFSMCILEEMQWKRTKSVSSAEFFHGTLELLEKEVPLFLVKGEGRCRALDERVERFAEKITDHLVVIDPRDYPLNGIDDAFRWIMAPCVVSTLLVDRLAAHFEHYTGHDLNIRRYYRQFDY
;
A
#
# COMPACT_ATOMS: atom_id res chain seq x y z
N SER A 1 1.02 -1.86 1.91
CA SER A 1 2.44 -1.96 2.34
C SER A 1 3.10 -3.28 1.91
N MET A 2 2.51 -4.46 2.20
CA MET A 2 3.13 -5.75 1.83
C MET A 2 3.28 -5.98 0.32
N MET A 3 2.40 -5.43 -0.50
CA MET A 3 2.53 -5.49 -1.97
C MET A 3 3.81 -4.82 -2.45
N ALA A 4 4.16 -3.65 -1.91
CA ALA A 4 5.41 -2.96 -2.24
C ALA A 4 6.64 -3.78 -1.83
N ILE A 5 6.63 -4.39 -0.64
CA ILE A 5 7.72 -5.29 -0.20
C ILE A 5 7.91 -6.46 -1.18
N ASN A 6 6.82 -7.05 -1.67
CA ASN A 6 6.90 -8.11 -2.66
C ASN A 6 7.53 -7.64 -4.00
N GLU A 7 7.24 -6.39 -4.42
CA GLU A 7 7.89 -5.81 -5.60
C GLU A 7 9.39 -5.57 -5.36
N PHE A 8 9.78 -5.04 -4.21
CA PHE A 8 11.18 -4.86 -3.85
C PHE A 8 11.94 -6.18 -3.79
N ALA A 9 11.30 -7.24 -3.29
CA ALA A 9 11.91 -8.56 -3.23
C ALA A 9 12.31 -9.10 -4.61
N LYS A 10 11.49 -8.85 -5.63
CA LYS A 10 11.78 -9.28 -7.01
C LYS A 10 13.07 -8.68 -7.58
N GLU A 11 13.45 -7.48 -7.13
CA GLU A 11 14.60 -6.74 -7.64
C GLU A 11 15.84 -6.85 -6.74
N LEU A 12 15.66 -7.02 -5.43
CA LEU A 12 16.71 -6.79 -4.45
C LEU A 12 17.22 -8.03 -3.75
N THR A 13 16.56 -9.20 -3.91
CA THR A 13 16.98 -10.40 -3.18
C THR A 13 16.70 -11.68 -3.94
N SER A 14 17.55 -12.67 -3.72
CA SER A 14 17.33 -14.07 -4.12
C SER A 14 16.55 -14.87 -3.07
N VAL A 15 16.32 -14.31 -1.89
CA VAL A 15 15.48 -14.92 -0.86
C VAL A 15 14.05 -15.07 -1.39
N PRO A 16 13.47 -16.29 -1.39
CA PRO A 16 12.11 -16.50 -1.87
C PRO A 16 11.11 -15.75 -0.98
N VAL A 17 10.41 -14.77 -1.57
CA VAL A 17 9.34 -14.01 -0.92
C VAL A 17 8.05 -14.24 -1.70
N TYR A 18 6.96 -14.53 -1.00
CA TYR A 18 5.65 -14.78 -1.57
C TYR A 18 4.62 -13.89 -0.89
N LEU A 19 3.81 -13.21 -1.67
CA LEU A 19 2.65 -12.47 -1.20
C LEU A 19 1.40 -13.33 -1.39
N GLU A 20 0.70 -13.61 -0.29
CA GLU A 20 -0.45 -14.50 -0.28
C GLU A 20 -1.65 -13.85 0.42
N GLN A 21 -2.84 -14.18 -0.04
CA GLN A 21 -4.07 -13.87 0.69
C GLN A 21 -4.30 -14.93 1.76
N ALA A 22 -4.47 -14.49 3.01
CA ALA A 22 -4.58 -15.40 4.15
C ALA A 22 -5.72 -16.42 4.00
N ALA A 23 -6.90 -15.98 3.55
CA ALA A 23 -8.05 -16.85 3.32
C ALA A 23 -7.75 -17.95 2.28
N GLU A 24 -7.16 -17.58 1.15
CA GLU A 24 -6.81 -18.54 0.11
C GLU A 24 -5.73 -19.52 0.57
N LEU A 25 -4.71 -18.99 1.27
CA LEU A 25 -3.58 -19.77 1.75
C LEU A 25 -4.02 -20.88 2.72
N ILE A 26 -4.96 -20.59 3.62
CA ILE A 26 -5.52 -21.59 4.54
C ILE A 26 -6.20 -22.74 3.78
N HIS A 27 -6.95 -22.41 2.72
CA HIS A 27 -7.72 -23.41 1.96
C HIS A 27 -6.85 -24.25 1.02
N ARG A 28 -5.93 -23.64 0.28
CA ARG A 28 -5.14 -24.34 -0.75
C ARG A 28 -3.76 -24.79 -0.28
N GLY A 29 -3.23 -24.19 0.79
CA GLY A 29 -1.84 -24.34 1.21
C GLY A 29 -0.85 -23.73 0.20
N HIS A 30 0.44 -23.87 0.47
CA HIS A 30 1.52 -23.49 -0.43
C HIS A 30 2.70 -24.47 -0.26
N LYS A 31 3.19 -25.07 -1.35
CA LYS A 31 4.24 -26.12 -1.28
C LYS A 31 5.55 -25.65 -0.62
N LYS A 32 5.85 -24.35 -0.68
CA LYS A 32 7.05 -23.76 -0.05
C LYS A 32 6.81 -23.30 1.40
N LEU A 33 5.57 -23.32 1.85
CA LEU A 33 5.22 -22.96 3.22
C LEU A 33 5.38 -24.19 4.13
N ASN A 34 6.49 -24.22 4.83
CA ASN A 34 6.86 -25.29 5.73
C ASN A 34 7.55 -24.72 6.99
N LYS A 35 8.00 -25.56 7.91
CA LYS A 35 8.64 -25.16 9.18
C LYS A 35 9.89 -24.27 9.04
N ASP A 36 10.51 -24.22 7.86
CA ASP A 36 11.67 -23.37 7.57
C ASP A 36 11.25 -21.98 7.09
N ALA A 37 9.98 -21.81 6.74
CA ALA A 37 9.41 -20.51 6.36
C ALA A 37 9.12 -19.63 7.59
N VAL A 38 9.03 -18.32 7.33
CA VAL A 38 8.50 -17.33 8.26
C VAL A 38 7.34 -16.61 7.56
N VAL A 39 6.20 -16.58 8.22
CA VAL A 39 5.04 -15.81 7.76
C VAL A 39 5.03 -14.45 8.47
N VAL A 40 4.93 -13.38 7.71
CA VAL A 40 4.69 -12.04 8.26
C VAL A 40 3.24 -11.67 7.97
N THR A 41 2.47 -11.38 9.00
CA THR A 41 1.08 -10.93 8.86
C THR A 41 0.84 -9.63 9.62
N LEU A 42 -0.04 -8.81 9.08
CA LEU A 42 -0.31 -7.49 9.61
C LEU A 42 -1.82 -7.29 9.77
N SER A 43 -2.22 -6.85 10.95
CA SER A 43 -3.58 -6.40 11.23
C SER A 43 -3.55 -5.32 12.29
N LYS A 44 -4.06 -4.13 11.97
CA LYS A 44 -4.04 -2.98 12.88
C LYS A 44 -4.72 -3.28 14.22
N SER A 45 -5.90 -3.87 14.19
CA SER A 45 -6.67 -4.26 15.38
C SER A 45 -6.18 -5.58 16.00
N GLY A 46 -5.57 -6.45 15.18
CA GLY A 46 -5.13 -7.78 15.60
C GLY A 46 -6.27 -8.80 15.78
N ASP A 47 -7.46 -8.48 15.27
CA ASP A 47 -8.67 -9.32 15.36
C ASP A 47 -9.28 -9.66 13.99
N THR A 48 -8.61 -9.31 12.89
CA THR A 48 -9.04 -9.68 11.54
C THR A 48 -9.10 -11.21 11.44
N LYS A 49 -10.30 -11.75 11.16
CA LYS A 49 -10.56 -13.20 11.18
C LYS A 49 -9.53 -14.00 10.39
N GLU A 50 -9.23 -13.59 9.16
CA GLU A 50 -8.28 -14.28 8.28
C GLU A 50 -6.83 -14.18 8.77
N SER A 51 -6.45 -13.02 9.34
CA SER A 51 -5.10 -12.85 9.88
C SER A 51 -4.85 -13.68 11.14
N VAL A 52 -5.86 -13.81 11.99
CA VAL A 52 -5.82 -14.70 13.17
C VAL A 52 -5.79 -16.16 12.72
N ALA A 53 -6.71 -16.55 11.82
CA ALA A 53 -6.82 -17.91 11.35
C ALA A 53 -5.53 -18.41 10.67
N ILE A 54 -4.86 -17.59 9.84
CA ILE A 54 -3.59 -18.00 9.23
C ILE A 54 -2.47 -18.12 10.27
N ALA A 55 -2.44 -17.28 11.30
CA ALA A 55 -1.45 -17.39 12.36
C ALA A 55 -1.64 -18.68 13.19
N GLU A 56 -2.88 -19.02 13.54
CA GLU A 56 -3.23 -20.26 14.23
C GLU A 56 -2.92 -21.49 13.38
N TRP A 57 -3.26 -21.45 12.09
CA TRP A 57 -2.95 -22.51 11.15
C TRP A 57 -1.44 -22.74 11.03
N CYS A 58 -0.65 -21.68 10.88
CA CYS A 58 0.81 -21.76 10.86
C CYS A 58 1.37 -22.35 12.15
N LYS A 59 0.87 -21.89 13.31
CA LYS A 59 1.27 -22.41 14.63
C LYS A 59 1.03 -23.91 14.74
N ALA A 60 -0.12 -24.39 14.28
CA ALA A 60 -0.46 -25.83 14.27
C ALA A 60 0.47 -26.64 13.36
N GLN A 61 1.04 -26.04 12.31
CA GLN A 61 2.01 -26.66 11.40
C GLN A 61 3.48 -26.48 11.84
N GLY A 62 3.74 -25.82 12.96
CA GLY A 62 5.09 -25.50 13.42
C GLY A 62 5.80 -24.43 12.59
N ILE A 63 5.05 -23.61 11.87
CA ILE A 63 5.55 -22.50 11.04
C ILE A 63 5.59 -21.25 11.89
N ARG A 64 6.70 -20.52 11.82
CA ARG A 64 6.91 -19.29 12.60
C ARG A 64 6.13 -18.13 11.99
N VAL A 65 5.50 -17.33 12.86
CA VAL A 65 4.71 -16.14 12.47
C VAL A 65 5.24 -14.90 13.17
N VAL A 66 5.46 -13.85 12.40
CA VAL A 66 5.68 -12.48 12.89
C VAL A 66 4.37 -11.72 12.70
N ALA A 67 3.76 -11.30 13.78
CA ALA A 67 2.56 -10.46 13.75
C ALA A 67 2.93 -8.98 13.98
N ILE A 68 2.44 -8.11 13.09
CA ILE A 68 2.52 -6.66 13.27
C ILE A 68 1.12 -6.17 13.62
N THR A 69 0.90 -5.72 14.86
CA THR A 69 -0.40 -5.25 15.34
C THR A 69 -0.25 -4.25 16.49
N ARG A 70 -1.28 -3.42 16.72
CA ARG A 70 -1.26 -2.43 17.79
C ARG A 70 -1.39 -3.03 19.18
N HIS A 71 -2.14 -4.10 19.31
CA HIS A 71 -2.56 -4.64 20.61
C HIS A 71 -1.80 -5.92 20.91
N ALA A 72 -0.96 -5.87 21.95
CA ALA A 72 -0.18 -7.02 22.40
C ALA A 72 -1.06 -8.15 22.99
N ASP A 73 -2.25 -7.82 23.44
CA ASP A 73 -3.27 -8.73 23.94
C ASP A 73 -4.28 -9.20 22.88
N SER A 74 -4.04 -8.85 21.60
CA SER A 74 -4.90 -9.26 20.50
C SER A 74 -4.79 -10.75 20.19
N PRO A 75 -5.85 -11.36 19.61
CA PRO A 75 -5.82 -12.75 19.17
C PRO A 75 -4.65 -13.06 18.21
N LEU A 76 -4.36 -12.13 17.29
CA LEU A 76 -3.24 -12.28 16.35
C LEU A 76 -1.88 -12.31 17.06
N ALA A 77 -1.66 -11.42 18.03
CA ALA A 77 -0.42 -11.39 18.81
C ALA A 77 -0.25 -12.69 19.62
N ALA A 78 -1.33 -13.21 20.20
CA ALA A 78 -1.33 -14.46 20.96
C ALA A 78 -1.06 -15.71 20.09
N ALA A 79 -1.47 -15.68 18.83
CA ALA A 79 -1.24 -16.79 17.89
C ALA A 79 0.17 -16.77 17.28
N ALA A 80 0.85 -15.60 17.26
CA ALA A 80 2.14 -15.41 16.61
C ALA A 80 3.33 -15.95 17.43
N SER A 81 4.44 -16.24 16.75
CA SER A 81 5.74 -16.56 17.38
C SER A 81 6.42 -15.31 17.91
N TRP A 82 6.26 -14.19 17.22
CA TRP A 82 6.78 -12.88 17.60
C TRP A 82 5.76 -11.80 17.27
N HIS A 83 5.64 -10.84 18.18
CA HIS A 83 4.81 -9.66 18.02
C HIS A 83 5.70 -8.40 17.88
N ILE A 84 5.46 -7.65 16.82
CA ILE A 84 6.03 -6.33 16.60
C ILE A 84 4.92 -5.30 16.87
N PRO A 85 5.03 -4.47 17.91
CA PRO A 85 4.00 -3.51 18.24
C PRO A 85 3.98 -2.36 17.22
N MET A 86 2.81 -2.07 16.67
CA MET A 86 2.56 -0.89 15.87
C MET A 86 2.03 0.21 16.78
N CYS A 87 2.89 1.16 17.14
CA CYS A 87 2.61 2.11 18.22
C CYS A 87 1.58 3.20 17.87
N HIS A 88 1.22 3.39 16.60
CA HIS A 88 0.38 4.51 16.18
C HIS A 88 -1.05 4.12 15.84
N LYS A 89 -2.00 5.03 16.18
CA LYS A 89 -3.43 4.80 15.97
C LYS A 89 -3.82 4.85 14.48
N ASN A 90 -3.24 5.76 13.74
CA ASN A 90 -3.49 6.00 12.32
C ASN A 90 -2.16 6.10 11.61
N GLY A 91 -2.10 5.67 10.38
CA GLY A 91 -0.94 5.87 9.53
C GLY A 91 -0.38 4.56 8.99
N VAL A 92 -0.57 4.37 7.70
CA VAL A 92 0.01 3.27 6.93
C VAL A 92 1.54 3.42 6.85
N GLU A 93 2.05 4.63 7.00
CA GLU A 93 3.48 4.95 7.02
C GLU A 93 4.26 4.18 8.10
N TYR A 94 3.68 3.96 9.28
CA TYR A 94 4.31 3.15 10.32
C TYR A 94 4.43 1.68 9.94
N GLU A 95 3.42 1.16 9.22
CA GLU A 95 3.48 -0.19 8.67
C GLU A 95 4.63 -0.32 7.67
N TYR A 96 4.78 0.68 6.79
CA TYR A 96 5.89 0.74 5.84
C TYR A 96 7.23 0.76 6.54
N MET A 97 7.43 1.64 7.52
CA MET A 97 8.70 1.74 8.24
C MET A 97 9.07 0.44 8.96
N LEU A 98 8.11 -0.20 9.64
CA LEU A 98 8.33 -1.48 10.31
C LEU A 98 8.68 -2.59 9.32
N LEU A 99 7.97 -2.66 8.19
CA LEU A 99 8.23 -3.64 7.13
C LEU A 99 9.59 -3.37 6.45
N TYR A 100 9.96 -2.11 6.24
CA TYR A 100 11.25 -1.74 5.67
C TYR A 100 12.40 -2.19 6.58
N TRP A 101 12.37 -1.86 7.86
CA TRP A 101 13.40 -2.32 8.80
C TRP A 101 13.47 -3.85 8.85
N LEU A 102 12.33 -4.52 8.91
CA LEU A 102 12.30 -5.99 8.94
C LEU A 102 12.85 -6.60 7.65
N PHE A 103 12.30 -6.24 6.50
CA PHE A 103 12.64 -6.82 5.20
C PHE A 103 14.10 -6.54 4.83
N PHE A 104 14.53 -5.26 4.86
CA PHE A 104 15.89 -4.90 4.48
C PHE A 104 16.94 -5.43 5.46
N ARG A 105 16.58 -5.60 6.74
CA ARG A 105 17.45 -6.29 7.70
C ARG A 105 17.60 -7.77 7.39
N VAL A 106 16.54 -8.43 6.98
CA VAL A 106 16.57 -9.86 6.59
C VAL A 106 17.49 -10.05 5.39
N ILE A 107 17.29 -9.30 4.31
CA ILE A 107 18.10 -9.47 3.09
C ILE A 107 19.56 -9.03 3.32
N PHE A 108 19.83 -8.02 4.14
CA PHE A 108 21.17 -7.66 4.57
C PHE A 108 21.85 -8.82 5.32
N ARG A 109 21.16 -9.48 6.24
CA ARG A 109 21.69 -10.64 6.96
C ARG A 109 21.90 -11.86 6.06
N HIS A 110 21.22 -11.90 4.93
CA HIS A 110 21.42 -12.90 3.88
C HIS A 110 22.61 -12.58 2.96
N GLY A 111 23.28 -11.46 3.14
CA GLY A 111 24.42 -11.02 2.35
C GLY A 111 24.07 -10.15 1.15
N GLU A 112 22.84 -9.72 1.04
CA GLU A 112 22.33 -8.81 0.00
C GLU A 112 22.04 -7.43 0.60
N PHE A 113 21.84 -6.40 -0.23
CA PHE A 113 21.58 -5.02 0.21
C PHE A 113 22.64 -4.47 1.21
N ALA A 114 23.88 -4.40 0.77
CA ALA A 114 25.03 -3.95 1.59
C ALA A 114 24.83 -2.55 2.24
N ASP A 115 24.03 -1.70 1.61
CA ASP A 115 23.73 -0.33 2.06
C ASP A 115 22.74 -0.25 3.23
N TYR A 116 22.36 -1.38 3.86
CA TYR A 116 21.34 -1.40 4.91
C TYR A 116 21.57 -0.37 6.02
N ALA A 117 22.79 -0.20 6.52
CA ALA A 117 23.07 0.76 7.60
C ALA A 117 22.77 2.20 7.18
N ARG A 118 23.15 2.58 5.96
CA ARG A 118 22.86 3.89 5.37
C ARG A 118 21.36 4.06 5.11
N PHE A 119 20.71 3.07 4.53
CA PHE A 119 19.26 3.06 4.34
C PHE A 119 18.51 3.22 5.66
N ALA A 120 18.86 2.44 6.69
CA ALA A 120 18.20 2.48 7.99
C ALA A 120 18.33 3.84 8.69
N SER A 121 19.52 4.48 8.60
CA SER A 121 19.72 5.83 9.14
C SER A 121 18.91 6.89 8.40
N GLN A 122 18.77 6.77 7.07
CA GLN A 122 17.98 7.70 6.28
C GLN A 122 16.47 7.46 6.42
N LEU A 123 16.05 6.24 6.73
CA LEU A 123 14.65 5.94 7.04
C LEU A 123 14.15 6.70 8.28
N GLU A 124 15.04 7.06 9.21
CA GLU A 124 14.71 7.89 10.37
C GLU A 124 14.31 9.33 9.98
N LEU A 125 14.72 9.80 8.80
CA LEU A 125 14.35 11.11 8.27
C LEU A 125 12.98 11.12 7.56
N LEU A 126 12.44 9.93 7.27
CA LEU A 126 11.21 9.78 6.50
C LEU A 126 10.00 10.48 7.15
N PRO A 127 9.73 10.38 8.48
CA PRO A 127 8.56 10.99 9.10
C PRO A 127 8.46 12.51 8.87
N GLU A 128 9.57 13.24 8.98
CA GLU A 128 9.59 14.69 8.72
C GLU A 128 9.34 14.99 7.24
N ASN A 129 9.95 14.23 6.34
CA ASN A 129 9.72 14.35 4.90
C ASN A 129 8.26 14.07 4.52
N LEU A 130 7.62 13.06 5.13
CA LEU A 130 6.20 12.77 4.93
C LEU A 130 5.31 13.92 5.42
N LEU A 131 5.64 14.53 6.56
CA LEU A 131 4.91 15.69 7.06
C LEU A 131 5.01 16.89 6.11
N GLN A 132 6.18 17.12 5.52
CA GLN A 132 6.39 18.16 4.52
C GLN A 132 5.61 17.87 3.23
N ALA A 133 5.69 16.64 2.71
CA ALA A 133 4.94 16.20 1.53
C ALA A 133 3.42 16.36 1.74
N LYS A 134 2.91 15.97 2.91
CA LYS A 134 1.52 16.14 3.31
C LYS A 134 1.06 17.61 3.26
N ARG A 135 1.84 18.52 3.82
CA ARG A 135 1.54 19.97 3.81
C ARG A 135 1.58 20.54 2.41
N GLN A 136 2.53 20.10 1.58
CA GLN A 136 2.66 20.55 0.19
C GLN A 136 1.50 20.06 -0.67
N PHE A 137 1.04 18.82 -0.46
CA PHE A 137 -0.05 18.21 -1.23
C PHE A 137 -1.44 18.71 -0.82
N ASP A 138 -1.61 19.17 0.40
CA ASP A 138 -2.92 19.50 0.98
C ASP A 138 -3.81 20.40 0.10
N PRO A 139 -3.32 21.54 -0.45
CA PRO A 139 -4.14 22.38 -1.33
C PRO A 139 -4.53 21.67 -2.63
N ARG A 140 -3.67 20.79 -3.14
CA ARG A 140 -3.96 19.99 -4.33
C ARG A 140 -4.98 18.89 -4.03
N ALA A 141 -4.88 18.24 -2.88
CA ALA A 141 -5.86 17.26 -2.42
C ALA A 141 -7.24 17.86 -2.28
N ASP A 142 -7.33 19.08 -1.71
CA ASP A 142 -8.57 19.86 -1.62
C ASP A 142 -9.19 20.09 -3.00
N SER A 143 -8.40 20.61 -3.95
CA SER A 143 -8.85 20.87 -5.32
C SER A 143 -9.32 19.59 -6.05
N ILE A 144 -8.59 18.49 -5.90
CA ILE A 144 -8.96 17.18 -6.46
C ILE A 144 -10.30 16.71 -5.88
N ALA A 145 -10.44 16.73 -4.56
CA ALA A 145 -11.66 16.28 -3.91
C ALA A 145 -12.86 17.17 -4.27
N ALA A 146 -12.68 18.50 -4.29
CA ALA A 146 -13.71 19.45 -4.72
C ALA A 146 -14.22 19.13 -6.12
N GLN A 147 -13.31 18.75 -7.04
CA GLN A 147 -13.66 18.48 -8.43
C GLN A 147 -14.32 17.12 -8.64
N TYR A 148 -13.91 16.08 -7.88
CA TYR A 148 -14.25 14.69 -8.19
C TYR A 148 -15.10 13.99 -7.12
N HIS A 149 -15.47 14.66 -6.02
CA HIS A 149 -16.24 14.03 -4.94
C HIS A 149 -17.62 13.49 -5.40
N ASP A 150 -18.23 14.08 -6.42
CA ASP A 150 -19.54 13.65 -6.93
C ASP A 150 -19.45 12.65 -8.10
N CYS A 151 -18.24 12.31 -8.56
CA CYS A 151 -18.09 11.35 -9.64
C CYS A 151 -18.59 9.97 -9.23
N ASP A 152 -19.41 9.35 -10.08
CA ASP A 152 -19.94 8.01 -9.88
C ASP A 152 -18.91 6.91 -10.17
N TYR A 153 -17.94 7.20 -11.02
CA TYR A 153 -16.93 6.25 -11.47
C TYR A 153 -15.58 6.94 -11.65
N MET A 154 -14.52 6.28 -11.22
CA MET A 154 -13.13 6.76 -11.34
C MET A 154 -12.20 5.59 -11.67
N MET A 155 -11.21 5.86 -12.50
CA MET A 155 -10.14 4.90 -12.78
C MET A 155 -8.89 5.24 -11.99
N TRP A 156 -8.27 4.21 -11.38
CA TRP A 156 -7.04 4.33 -10.57
C TRP A 156 -5.97 3.42 -11.14
N ILE A 157 -4.88 3.99 -11.60
CA ILE A 157 -3.82 3.27 -12.31
C ILE A 157 -2.48 3.52 -11.61
N GLY A 158 -1.66 2.49 -11.52
CA GLY A 158 -0.28 2.55 -11.04
C GLY A 158 0.30 1.16 -10.94
N GLY A 159 1.57 1.01 -11.31
CA GLY A 159 2.20 -0.30 -11.44
C GLY A 159 3.29 -0.57 -10.42
N ALA A 160 3.82 -1.79 -10.44
CA ALA A 160 4.94 -2.23 -9.62
C ALA A 160 4.80 -1.82 -8.15
N GLU A 161 5.77 -1.10 -7.62
CA GLU A 161 5.80 -0.65 -6.22
C GLU A 161 4.59 0.21 -5.82
N MET A 162 3.91 0.88 -6.78
CA MET A 162 2.74 1.71 -6.52
C MET A 162 1.40 0.95 -6.56
N TRP A 163 1.39 -0.27 -7.09
CA TRP A 163 0.15 -1.04 -7.18
C TRP A 163 -0.54 -1.20 -5.83
N GLY A 164 0.24 -1.40 -4.76
CA GLY A 164 -0.31 -1.51 -3.40
C GLY A 164 -1.08 -0.28 -2.94
N GLU A 165 -0.64 0.91 -3.32
CA GLU A 165 -1.29 2.18 -2.95
C GLU A 165 -2.53 2.46 -3.79
N VAL A 166 -2.47 2.14 -5.08
CA VAL A 166 -3.65 2.19 -5.97
C VAL A 166 -4.75 1.26 -5.44
N TYR A 167 -4.40 0.02 -5.11
CA TYR A 167 -5.32 -0.95 -4.52
C TYR A 167 -5.89 -0.48 -3.18
N LEU A 168 -5.03 0.00 -2.28
CA LEU A 168 -5.43 0.49 -0.97
C LEU A 168 -6.42 1.65 -1.10
N PHE A 169 -6.09 2.66 -1.90
CA PHE A 169 -6.91 3.86 -1.98
C PHE A 169 -8.23 3.61 -2.70
N SER A 170 -8.20 2.91 -3.85
CA SER A 170 -9.41 2.62 -4.59
C SER A 170 -10.37 1.71 -3.81
N MET A 171 -9.91 0.55 -3.34
CA MET A 171 -10.77 -0.44 -2.71
C MET A 171 -11.05 -0.13 -1.23
N CYS A 172 -10.00 0.15 -0.44
CA CYS A 172 -10.20 0.27 1.00
C CYS A 172 -10.66 1.67 1.44
N ILE A 173 -10.39 2.71 0.64
CA ILE A 173 -10.84 4.07 0.97
C ILE A 173 -12.07 4.44 0.13
N LEU A 174 -11.97 4.46 -1.18
CA LEU A 174 -13.07 4.96 -2.01
C LEU A 174 -14.27 4.00 -2.03
N GLU A 175 -14.05 2.70 -2.25
CA GLU A 175 -15.16 1.74 -2.28
C GLU A 175 -15.68 1.42 -0.87
N GLU A 176 -14.80 1.06 0.08
CA GLU A 176 -15.20 0.64 1.42
C GLU A 176 -15.73 1.80 2.28
N MET A 177 -15.01 2.95 2.28
CA MET A 177 -15.27 4.05 3.20
C MET A 177 -16.10 5.18 2.59
N GLN A 178 -16.05 5.40 1.28
CA GLN A 178 -16.78 6.46 0.58
C GLN A 178 -17.87 5.95 -0.35
N TRP A 179 -17.97 4.62 -0.53
CA TRP A 179 -18.93 3.92 -1.38
C TRP A 179 -18.92 4.37 -2.85
N LYS A 180 -17.78 4.85 -3.30
CA LYS A 180 -17.51 5.22 -4.68
C LYS A 180 -17.22 3.99 -5.52
N ARG A 181 -17.65 3.99 -6.78
CA ARG A 181 -17.29 2.93 -7.72
C ARG A 181 -15.96 3.25 -8.37
N THR A 182 -15.02 2.32 -8.30
CA THR A 182 -13.72 2.49 -8.91
C THR A 182 -13.37 1.33 -9.82
N LYS A 183 -12.48 1.58 -10.78
CA LYS A 183 -11.75 0.56 -11.51
C LYS A 183 -10.27 0.77 -11.27
N SER A 184 -9.66 -0.12 -10.51
CA SER A 184 -8.21 -0.14 -10.35
C SER A 184 -7.57 -1.21 -11.22
N VAL A 185 -6.41 -0.88 -11.82
CA VAL A 185 -5.62 -1.83 -12.60
C VAL A 185 -4.15 -1.38 -12.61
N SER A 186 -3.23 -2.34 -12.72
CA SER A 186 -1.81 -1.99 -12.85
C SER A 186 -1.53 -1.34 -14.22
N SER A 187 -0.51 -0.47 -14.27
CA SER A 187 -0.09 0.17 -15.52
C SER A 187 0.30 -0.84 -16.60
N ALA A 188 0.80 -2.01 -16.20
CA ALA A 188 1.12 -3.10 -17.13
C ALA A 188 -0.11 -3.73 -17.74
N GLU A 189 -1.18 -3.93 -16.95
CA GLU A 189 -2.42 -4.57 -17.39
C GLU A 189 -3.40 -3.60 -18.09
N PHE A 190 -3.24 -2.29 -17.89
CA PHE A 190 -4.16 -1.28 -18.43
C PHE A 190 -4.44 -1.46 -19.91
N PHE A 191 -3.41 -1.75 -20.72
CA PHE A 191 -3.51 -1.91 -22.17
C PHE A 191 -4.06 -3.27 -22.65
N HIS A 192 -4.39 -4.18 -21.72
CA HIS A 192 -4.97 -5.49 -22.03
C HIS A 192 -6.50 -5.52 -21.95
N GLY A 193 -7.15 -4.37 -22.02
CA GLY A 193 -8.61 -4.25 -22.07
C GLY A 193 -9.17 -3.06 -21.29
N THR A 194 -8.59 -2.71 -20.14
CA THR A 194 -9.13 -1.64 -19.28
C THR A 194 -9.10 -0.26 -19.96
N LEU A 195 -8.18 -0.03 -20.90
CA LEU A 195 -8.13 1.21 -21.70
C LEU A 195 -9.45 1.53 -22.43
N GLU A 196 -10.24 0.50 -22.78
CA GLU A 196 -11.54 0.66 -23.48
C GLU A 196 -12.63 1.26 -22.58
N LEU A 197 -12.39 1.35 -21.26
CA LEU A 197 -13.29 1.99 -20.31
C LEU A 197 -13.00 3.49 -20.15
N LEU A 198 -11.89 3.96 -20.69
CA LEU A 198 -11.53 5.37 -20.61
C LEU A 198 -12.23 6.18 -21.67
N GLU A 199 -13.09 7.08 -21.24
CA GLU A 199 -13.82 8.03 -22.09
C GLU A 199 -13.42 9.46 -21.70
N LYS A 200 -13.87 10.43 -22.50
CA LYS A 200 -13.50 11.84 -22.35
C LYS A 200 -13.79 12.40 -20.96
N GLU A 201 -14.94 12.06 -20.39
CA GLU A 201 -15.42 12.58 -19.10
C GLU A 201 -15.04 11.65 -17.91
N VAL A 202 -14.34 10.55 -18.14
CA VAL A 202 -13.95 9.61 -17.09
C VAL A 202 -12.68 10.09 -16.40
N PRO A 203 -12.71 10.35 -15.09
CA PRO A 203 -11.50 10.71 -14.33
C PRO A 203 -10.54 9.51 -14.24
N LEU A 204 -9.30 9.75 -14.65
CA LEU A 204 -8.21 8.79 -14.49
C LEU A 204 -7.16 9.37 -13.54
N PHE A 205 -6.94 8.66 -12.44
CA PHE A 205 -5.91 8.94 -11.46
C PHE A 205 -4.72 8.01 -11.71
N LEU A 206 -3.61 8.60 -12.11
CA LEU A 206 -2.37 7.87 -12.35
C LEU A 206 -1.39 8.11 -11.21
N VAL A 207 -1.01 7.04 -10.51
CA VAL A 207 0.01 7.05 -9.47
C VAL A 207 1.31 6.54 -10.07
N LYS A 208 2.28 7.44 -10.26
CA LYS A 208 3.56 7.10 -10.89
C LYS A 208 4.56 6.56 -9.88
N GLY A 209 5.30 5.52 -10.26
CA GLY A 209 6.44 5.02 -9.51
C GLY A 209 7.73 5.79 -9.79
N GLU A 210 8.75 5.58 -8.95
CA GLU A 210 10.12 6.05 -9.17
C GLU A 210 11.06 4.93 -9.62
N GLY A 211 10.62 3.66 -9.54
CA GLY A 211 11.39 2.48 -9.89
C GLY A 211 11.50 2.22 -11.40
N ARG A 212 12.01 1.05 -11.74
CA ARG A 212 12.32 0.66 -13.12
C ARG A 212 11.08 0.56 -14.01
N CYS A 213 9.90 0.35 -13.43
CA CYS A 213 8.64 0.21 -14.16
C CYS A 213 7.96 1.56 -14.49
N ARG A 214 8.53 2.70 -14.08
CA ARG A 214 7.97 4.03 -14.33
C ARG A 214 7.60 4.30 -15.80
N ALA A 215 8.36 3.75 -16.74
CA ALA A 215 8.07 3.90 -18.17
C ALA A 215 6.69 3.36 -18.58
N LEU A 216 6.12 2.41 -17.82
CA LEU A 216 4.76 1.91 -18.02
C LEU A 216 3.72 2.94 -17.56
N ASP A 217 3.97 3.61 -16.45
CA ASP A 217 3.10 4.70 -15.96
C ASP A 217 3.11 5.87 -16.96
N GLU A 218 4.28 6.25 -17.46
CA GLU A 218 4.43 7.29 -18.47
C GLU A 218 3.74 6.92 -19.81
N ARG A 219 3.65 5.62 -20.13
CA ARG A 219 2.88 5.15 -21.28
C ARG A 219 1.37 5.37 -21.07
N VAL A 220 0.87 5.09 -19.86
CA VAL A 220 -0.54 5.37 -19.49
C VAL A 220 -0.82 6.86 -19.57
N GLU A 221 0.06 7.70 -19.01
CA GLU A 221 -0.05 9.17 -19.03
C GLU A 221 -0.22 9.68 -20.47
N ARG A 222 0.73 9.36 -21.36
CA ARG A 222 0.68 9.77 -22.77
C ARG A 222 -0.55 9.26 -23.53
N PHE A 223 -1.14 8.15 -23.14
CA PHE A 223 -2.38 7.65 -23.70
C PHE A 223 -3.57 8.44 -23.14
N ALA A 224 -3.66 8.58 -21.82
CA ALA A 224 -4.77 9.24 -21.14
C ALA A 224 -4.92 10.72 -21.54
N GLU A 225 -3.81 11.45 -21.73
CA GLU A 225 -3.77 12.84 -22.22
C GLU A 225 -4.50 13.04 -23.56
N LYS A 226 -4.65 11.98 -24.37
CA LYS A 226 -5.32 12.05 -25.66
C LYS A 226 -6.81 11.70 -25.59
N ILE A 227 -7.26 11.11 -24.48
CA ILE A 227 -8.59 10.52 -24.36
C ILE A 227 -9.45 11.28 -23.36
N THR A 228 -8.95 11.54 -22.15
CA THR A 228 -9.73 12.18 -21.09
C THR A 228 -9.27 13.61 -20.80
N ASP A 229 -10.24 14.48 -20.52
CA ASP A 229 -9.97 15.84 -20.01
C ASP A 229 -9.72 15.85 -18.49
N HIS A 230 -9.81 14.69 -17.82
CA HIS A 230 -9.79 14.52 -16.37
C HIS A 230 -8.64 13.63 -15.89
N LEU A 231 -7.43 13.86 -16.41
CA LEU A 231 -6.22 13.16 -15.95
C LEU A 231 -5.65 13.83 -14.69
N VAL A 232 -5.52 13.06 -13.62
CA VAL A 232 -4.84 13.46 -12.38
C VAL A 232 -3.61 12.58 -12.19
N VAL A 233 -2.42 13.17 -12.31
CA VAL A 233 -1.15 12.46 -12.07
C VAL A 233 -0.66 12.74 -10.66
N ILE A 234 -0.38 11.68 -9.89
CA ILE A 234 0.23 11.76 -8.56
C ILE A 234 1.65 11.18 -8.69
N ASP A 235 2.64 12.05 -8.61
CA ASP A 235 4.05 11.71 -8.80
C ASP A 235 4.82 11.98 -7.50
N PRO A 236 5.41 10.97 -6.83
CA PRO A 236 6.20 11.17 -5.63
C PRO A 236 7.46 12.03 -5.87
N ARG A 237 7.92 12.17 -7.12
CA ARG A 237 9.05 13.05 -7.48
C ARG A 237 8.76 14.53 -7.26
N ASP A 238 7.49 14.92 -7.19
CA ASP A 238 7.08 16.29 -6.88
C ASP A 238 7.40 16.68 -5.41
N TYR A 239 7.74 15.69 -4.57
CA TYR A 239 7.97 15.87 -3.14
C TYR A 239 9.44 15.57 -2.79
N PRO A 240 10.21 16.58 -2.35
CA PRO A 240 11.60 16.37 -1.96
C PRO A 240 11.67 15.47 -0.71
N LEU A 241 12.64 14.56 -0.71
CA LEU A 241 12.99 13.72 0.44
C LEU A 241 14.36 14.17 0.95
N ASN A 242 14.37 15.20 1.79
CA ASN A 242 15.59 15.84 2.28
C ASN A 242 16.45 14.88 3.10
N GLY A 243 17.73 14.76 2.73
CA GLY A 243 18.68 13.88 3.40
C GLY A 243 18.55 12.40 3.04
N ILE A 244 17.69 12.07 2.08
CA ILE A 244 17.52 10.71 1.57
C ILE A 244 18.14 10.61 0.19
N ASP A 245 19.02 9.64 0.00
CA ASP A 245 19.72 9.41 -1.27
C ASP A 245 18.74 8.99 -2.38
N ASP A 246 19.00 9.44 -3.59
CA ASP A 246 18.20 9.07 -4.78
C ASP A 246 18.10 7.56 -4.98
N ALA A 247 19.13 6.82 -4.60
CA ALA A 247 19.14 5.36 -4.66
C ALA A 247 18.02 4.69 -3.80
N PHE A 248 17.53 5.37 -2.76
CA PHE A 248 16.52 4.85 -1.86
C PHE A 248 15.13 5.45 -2.07
N ARG A 249 15.01 6.52 -2.88
CA ARG A 249 13.75 7.22 -3.09
C ARG A 249 12.65 6.28 -3.57
N TRP A 250 12.92 5.47 -4.59
CA TRP A 250 11.92 4.55 -5.15
C TRP A 250 11.38 3.52 -4.14
N ILE A 251 12.20 3.14 -3.14
CA ILE A 251 11.79 2.28 -2.04
C ILE A 251 10.84 3.01 -1.10
N MET A 252 11.08 4.31 -0.85
CA MET A 252 10.29 5.12 0.06
C MET A 252 9.05 5.74 -0.61
N ALA A 253 9.02 5.81 -1.93
CA ALA A 253 7.96 6.42 -2.71
C ALA A 253 6.55 5.87 -2.44
N PRO A 254 6.31 4.56 -2.24
CA PRO A 254 4.98 4.06 -1.85
C PRO A 254 4.51 4.63 -0.51
N CYS A 255 5.41 4.79 0.45
CA CYS A 255 5.07 5.39 1.76
C CYS A 255 4.71 6.88 1.62
N VAL A 256 5.42 7.62 0.74
CA VAL A 256 5.07 9.01 0.41
C VAL A 256 3.66 9.05 -0.18
N VAL A 257 3.39 8.26 -1.21
CA VAL A 257 2.07 8.23 -1.87
C VAL A 257 0.96 7.82 -0.90
N SER A 258 1.21 6.84 -0.03
CA SER A 258 0.25 6.45 1.01
C SER A 258 -0.15 7.64 1.88
N THR A 259 0.82 8.43 2.33
CA THR A 259 0.59 9.65 3.13
C THR A 259 -0.23 10.68 2.37
N LEU A 260 0.04 10.89 1.07
CA LEU A 260 -0.73 11.83 0.25
C LEU A 260 -2.18 11.37 0.10
N LEU A 261 -2.40 10.10 -0.23
CA LEU A 261 -3.71 9.58 -0.54
C LEU A 261 -4.54 9.33 0.72
N VAL A 262 -4.02 8.52 1.65
CA VAL A 262 -4.78 8.05 2.81
C VAL A 262 -4.97 9.15 3.86
N ASP A 263 -3.93 9.96 4.12
CA ASP A 263 -4.01 10.97 5.16
C ASP A 263 -4.62 12.30 4.67
N ARG A 264 -4.44 12.63 3.37
CA ARG A 264 -4.90 13.93 2.88
C ARG A 264 -6.07 13.83 1.91
N LEU A 265 -5.92 13.10 0.81
CA LEU A 265 -6.97 13.03 -0.20
C LEU A 265 -8.26 12.40 0.37
N ALA A 266 -8.13 11.34 1.18
CA ALA A 266 -9.27 10.72 1.84
C ALA A 266 -10.04 11.69 2.76
N ALA A 267 -9.32 12.51 3.54
CA ALA A 267 -9.94 13.51 4.43
C ALA A 267 -10.69 14.61 3.65
N HIS A 268 -10.16 15.02 2.50
CA HIS A 268 -10.86 15.99 1.65
C HIS A 268 -12.07 15.36 0.95
N PHE A 269 -12.01 14.09 0.52
CA PHE A 269 -13.21 13.37 0.04
C PHE A 269 -14.28 13.28 1.13
N GLU A 270 -13.92 12.94 2.38
CA GLU A 270 -14.84 12.96 3.52
C GLU A 270 -15.50 14.33 3.70
N HIS A 271 -14.70 15.41 3.62
CA HIS A 271 -15.19 16.78 3.77
C HIS A 271 -16.24 17.15 2.72
N TYR A 272 -15.94 16.92 1.43
CA TYR A 272 -16.82 17.30 0.34
C TYR A 272 -18.04 16.39 0.18
N THR A 273 -17.91 15.11 0.46
CA THR A 273 -19.06 14.17 0.41
C THR A 273 -19.94 14.26 1.65
N GLY A 274 -19.42 14.78 2.77
CA GLY A 274 -20.08 14.70 4.07
C GLY A 274 -20.24 13.26 4.60
N HIS A 275 -19.55 12.29 3.99
CA HIS A 275 -19.63 10.88 4.34
C HIS A 275 -18.43 10.48 5.21
N ASP A 276 -18.68 10.25 6.51
CA ASP A 276 -17.66 9.87 7.49
C ASP A 276 -16.95 8.57 7.07
N LEU A 277 -15.63 8.61 7.02
CA LEU A 277 -14.74 7.49 6.69
C LEU A 277 -14.88 6.27 7.63
N ASN A 278 -15.54 6.41 8.78
CA ASN A 278 -15.78 5.32 9.72
C ASN A 278 -17.08 4.56 9.45
N ILE A 279 -17.97 5.09 8.64
CA ILE A 279 -19.23 4.44 8.31
C ILE A 279 -18.99 3.25 7.37
N ARG A 280 -19.64 2.14 7.68
CA ARG A 280 -19.59 0.92 6.86
C ARG A 280 -21.01 0.47 6.57
N ARG A 281 -21.27 0.04 5.32
CA ARG A 281 -22.57 -0.48 4.90
C ARG A 281 -22.77 -1.91 5.37
N TYR A 282 -21.75 -2.74 5.24
CA TYR A 282 -21.81 -4.19 5.48
C TYR A 282 -20.69 -4.69 6.39
N TYR A 283 -19.47 -4.16 6.23
CA TYR A 283 -18.29 -4.61 6.93
C TYR A 283 -18.50 -4.54 8.45
N ARG A 284 -18.40 -5.67 9.13
CA ARG A 284 -18.64 -5.83 10.58
C ARG A 284 -20.05 -5.44 11.06
N GLN A 285 -21.03 -5.35 10.16
CA GLN A 285 -22.43 -5.07 10.54
C GLN A 285 -23.22 -6.36 10.81
N PHE A 286 -22.82 -7.48 10.23
CA PHE A 286 -23.41 -8.81 10.41
C PHE A 286 -22.35 -9.88 10.09
N ASP A 287 -22.64 -11.15 10.45
CA ASP A 287 -21.79 -12.28 10.08
C ASP A 287 -22.01 -12.70 8.61
N TYR A 288 -20.93 -12.92 7.88
CA TYR A 288 -20.90 -13.40 6.51
C TYR A 288 -19.72 -14.34 6.27
#